data_70d02aedc35593998109f71788e1fe99
#
_entry.id   70d02aedc35593998109f71788e1fe99
#
_cell.length_a   1.000
_cell.length_b   1.000
_cell.length_c   1.000
_cell.angle_alpha   90.00
_cell.angle_beta   90.00
_cell.angle_gamma   90.00
#
_symmetry.space_group_name_H-M   'P 1'
#
loop_
_entity.id
_entity.type
_entity.pdbx_description
1 polymer ?
#
loop_
_entity_poly.entity_id
_entity_poly.type
_entity_poly.pdbx_seq_one_letter_code
_entity_poly.pdbx_strand_id
1 'polypeptide(L)'
;MTTCIKSIFLFCAMLSLFSCKSQTVVADIKNETIINDTTFVNLKDYSKDFVYDMKYATSDNFLKAKVYDCAECFLRLKTVKALINANAEFMKKGYKIKIFDCYRPLDIQKRMWKIVPNPDYVANPSKGSIHNRGGAVDITLVDMNGKELDMGTAFDFFGIEAGHNYENLSTEIKSNRELLKAIMIQNGFNPINSEWWHYNLKSALNDSVSNTNWKCD
;
A
#
# COMPACT_ATOMS: atom_id res chain seq x y z
N MET A 1 29.88 -42.97 82.80
CA MET A 1 30.11 -44.06 81.83
C MET A 1 28.80 -44.37 81.16
N THR A 2 28.53 -43.80 80.01
CA THR A 2 27.24 -43.92 79.34
C THR A 2 27.55 -44.25 77.86
N THR A 3 27.18 -45.47 77.50
CA THR A 3 27.39 -46.08 76.21
C THR A 3 26.35 -45.50 75.21
N CYS A 4 26.83 -44.96 74.08
CA CYS A 4 26.03 -44.39 73.03
C CYS A 4 25.81 -45.43 71.93
N ILE A 5 24.53 -45.87 71.75
CA ILE A 5 24.10 -46.78 70.71
C ILE A 5 23.81 -46.00 69.44
N LYS A 6 24.52 -46.28 68.35
CA LYS A 6 24.30 -45.70 67.03
C LYS A 6 23.24 -46.54 66.28
N SER A 7 22.08 -45.96 66.07
CA SER A 7 21.07 -46.49 65.12
C SER A 7 21.41 -46.10 63.70
N ILE A 8 21.57 -47.09 62.84
CA ILE A 8 21.74 -46.92 61.39
C ILE A 8 20.35 -46.97 60.75
N PHE A 9 19.90 -45.85 60.21
CA PHE A 9 18.71 -45.79 59.35
C PHE A 9 19.13 -46.05 57.88
N LEU A 10 18.63 -47.15 57.34
CA LEU A 10 18.79 -47.53 55.95
C LEU A 10 17.75 -46.78 55.16
N PHE A 11 18.17 -45.78 54.35
CA PHE A 11 17.27 -45.02 53.49
C PHE A 11 17.19 -45.70 52.12
N CYS A 12 16.04 -46.34 51.88
CA CYS A 12 15.75 -47.02 50.62
C CYS A 12 15.28 -45.96 49.59
N ALA A 13 16.15 -45.55 48.67
CA ALA A 13 15.83 -44.61 47.61
C ALA A 13 15.06 -45.36 46.49
N MET A 14 13.75 -45.10 46.40
CA MET A 14 12.95 -45.48 45.21
C MET A 14 13.24 -44.54 44.08
N LEU A 15 13.98 -44.97 43.07
CA LEU A 15 14.07 -44.32 41.77
C LEU A 15 12.76 -44.54 40.97
N SER A 16 11.91 -43.53 40.96
CA SER A 16 10.78 -43.45 40.02
C SER A 16 11.30 -42.98 38.65
N LEU A 17 11.34 -43.90 37.71
CA LEU A 17 11.63 -43.59 36.29
C LEU A 17 10.43 -42.82 35.68
N PHE A 18 10.52 -41.50 35.59
CA PHE A 18 9.61 -40.71 34.79
C PHE A 18 9.96 -40.92 33.31
N SER A 19 9.18 -41.78 32.64
CA SER A 19 9.22 -41.91 31.18
C SER A 19 8.59 -40.63 30.55
N CYS A 20 9.43 -39.68 30.15
CA CYS A 20 8.98 -38.54 29.40
C CYS A 20 8.63 -38.99 27.97
N LYS A 21 7.34 -39.25 27.70
CA LYS A 21 6.86 -39.41 26.33
C LYS A 21 6.96 -38.03 25.64
N SER A 22 7.96 -37.86 24.79
CA SER A 22 8.05 -36.79 23.82
C SER A 22 6.84 -36.88 22.88
N GLN A 23 5.79 -36.11 23.11
CA GLN A 23 4.76 -35.87 22.12
C GLN A 23 5.39 -34.93 21.09
N THR A 24 5.75 -35.47 19.93
CA THR A 24 6.01 -34.70 18.72
C THR A 24 4.70 -34.02 18.35
N VAL A 25 4.58 -32.72 18.72
CA VAL A 25 3.57 -31.85 18.17
C VAL A 25 3.96 -31.62 16.70
N VAL A 26 3.35 -32.43 15.83
CA VAL A 26 3.36 -32.11 14.38
C VAL A 26 2.55 -30.81 14.28
N ALA A 27 3.25 -29.70 14.19
CA ALA A 27 2.62 -28.43 13.87
C ALA A 27 1.92 -28.62 12.52
N ASP A 28 0.59 -28.51 12.50
CA ASP A 28 -0.19 -28.35 11.29
C ASP A 28 0.40 -27.15 10.53
N ILE A 29 1.21 -27.45 9.53
CA ILE A 29 1.61 -26.47 8.52
C ILE A 29 0.31 -26.18 7.76
N LYS A 30 -0.45 -25.16 8.22
CA LYS A 30 -1.50 -24.57 7.42
C LYS A 30 -0.87 -24.25 6.07
N ASN A 31 -1.36 -24.86 5.01
CA ASN A 31 -1.07 -24.50 3.64
C ASN A 31 -1.50 -23.02 3.47
N GLU A 32 -0.65 -22.09 3.85
CA GLU A 32 -0.81 -20.70 3.43
C GLU A 32 -0.60 -20.72 1.92
N THR A 33 -1.69 -20.55 1.21
CA THR A 33 -1.66 -20.39 -0.25
C THR A 33 -0.76 -19.19 -0.53
N ILE A 34 0.46 -19.42 -1.02
CA ILE A 34 1.40 -18.35 -1.38
C ILE A 34 0.75 -17.56 -2.51
N ILE A 35 0.21 -16.40 -2.18
CA ILE A 35 -0.39 -15.50 -3.16
C ILE A 35 0.75 -14.88 -3.98
N ASN A 36 0.66 -14.99 -5.31
CA ASN A 36 1.66 -14.45 -6.21
C ASN A 36 1.69 -12.90 -6.14
N ASP A 37 2.87 -12.32 -6.17
CA ASP A 37 3.09 -10.88 -6.12
C ASP A 37 2.41 -10.10 -7.26
N THR A 38 2.05 -10.77 -8.35
CA THR A 38 1.30 -10.19 -9.47
C THR A 38 -0.23 -10.32 -9.33
N THR A 39 -0.73 -10.97 -8.28
CA THR A 39 -2.17 -11.08 -8.01
C THR A 39 -2.74 -9.71 -7.62
N PHE A 40 -3.91 -9.37 -8.15
CA PHE A 40 -4.67 -8.19 -7.71
C PHE A 40 -5.35 -8.49 -6.38
N VAL A 41 -5.14 -7.58 -5.43
CA VAL A 41 -5.72 -7.66 -4.09
C VAL A 41 -6.26 -6.30 -3.66
N ASN A 42 -7.25 -6.28 -2.78
CA ASN A 42 -7.76 -5.02 -2.20
C ASN A 42 -6.82 -4.57 -1.08
N LEU A 43 -6.35 -3.32 -1.13
CA LEU A 43 -5.47 -2.75 -0.11
C LEU A 43 -6.11 -2.80 1.29
N LYS A 44 -7.43 -2.64 1.38
CA LYS A 44 -8.18 -2.68 2.65
C LYS A 44 -8.08 -4.02 3.38
N ASP A 45 -7.81 -5.12 2.67
CA ASP A 45 -7.65 -6.46 3.26
C ASP A 45 -6.29 -6.63 3.94
N TYR A 46 -5.32 -5.80 3.57
CA TYR A 46 -3.93 -5.88 4.05
C TYR A 46 -3.57 -4.81 5.08
N SER A 47 -4.25 -3.65 5.07
CA SER A 47 -4.03 -2.58 6.06
C SER A 47 -5.25 -1.68 6.21
N LYS A 48 -5.49 -1.24 7.45
CA LYS A 48 -6.54 -0.27 7.82
C LYS A 48 -5.99 1.15 8.02
N ASP A 49 -4.69 1.37 7.77
CA ASP A 49 -3.99 2.62 8.10
C ASP A 49 -3.99 3.66 6.98
N PHE A 50 -4.75 3.42 5.92
CA PHE A 50 -4.89 4.34 4.79
C PHE A 50 -6.18 5.16 4.90
N VAL A 51 -6.12 6.37 4.35
CA VAL A 51 -7.30 7.20 4.11
C VAL A 51 -7.69 7.08 2.63
N TYR A 52 -8.97 7.03 2.32
CA TYR A 52 -9.45 6.85 0.95
C TYR A 52 -10.32 8.01 0.52
N ASP A 53 -10.00 8.58 -0.65
CA ASP A 53 -10.78 9.59 -1.35
C ASP A 53 -10.73 9.27 -2.85
N MET A 54 -11.28 8.10 -3.21
CA MET A 54 -11.24 7.56 -4.57
C MET A 54 -11.99 8.46 -5.53
N LYS A 55 -11.29 9.45 -6.10
CA LYS A 55 -11.85 10.56 -6.87
C LYS A 55 -12.72 10.10 -8.04
N TYR A 56 -12.30 9.07 -8.73
CA TYR A 56 -13.01 8.57 -9.90
C TYR A 56 -14.25 7.69 -9.56
N ALA A 57 -14.47 7.37 -8.28
CA ALA A 57 -15.70 6.77 -7.78
C ALA A 57 -16.80 7.82 -7.49
N THR A 58 -16.51 9.09 -7.72
CA THR A 58 -17.45 10.23 -7.60
C THR A 58 -17.36 11.10 -8.84
N SER A 59 -18.14 12.17 -8.92
CA SER A 59 -18.01 13.22 -9.95
C SER A 59 -17.04 14.34 -9.55
N ASP A 60 -16.43 14.26 -8.35
CA ASP A 60 -15.43 15.21 -7.87
C ASP A 60 -14.04 14.88 -8.42
N ASN A 61 -13.89 15.01 -9.74
CA ASN A 61 -12.66 14.81 -10.50
C ASN A 61 -12.68 15.67 -11.76
N PHE A 62 -11.58 15.71 -12.51
CA PHE A 62 -11.47 16.55 -13.71
C PHE A 62 -12.42 16.14 -14.86
N LEU A 63 -12.87 14.88 -14.89
CA LEU A 63 -13.83 14.41 -15.88
C LEU A 63 -15.25 14.90 -15.60
N LYS A 64 -15.53 15.39 -14.38
CA LYS A 64 -16.89 15.71 -13.86
C LYS A 64 -17.84 14.53 -14.00
N ALA A 65 -17.32 13.31 -13.93
CA ALA A 65 -18.06 12.07 -14.12
C ALA A 65 -17.55 10.95 -13.21
N LYS A 66 -18.47 10.17 -12.65
CA LYS A 66 -18.16 8.92 -11.99
C LYS A 66 -17.80 7.86 -13.05
N VAL A 67 -16.60 7.26 -12.96
CA VAL A 67 -16.14 6.20 -13.87
C VAL A 67 -15.88 4.86 -13.19
N TYR A 68 -15.63 4.82 -11.87
CA TYR A 68 -15.64 3.60 -11.06
C TYR A 68 -17.01 3.35 -10.45
N ASP A 69 -17.41 2.10 -10.36
CA ASP A 69 -18.70 1.74 -9.76
C ASP A 69 -18.66 1.85 -8.22
N CYS A 70 -17.50 1.63 -7.61
CA CYS A 70 -17.26 1.76 -6.17
C CYS A 70 -15.86 2.26 -5.83
N ALA A 71 -15.69 2.74 -4.59
CA ALA A 71 -14.45 3.33 -4.06
C ALA A 71 -13.52 2.26 -3.48
N GLU A 72 -13.04 1.33 -4.32
CA GLU A 72 -12.13 0.27 -3.91
C GLU A 72 -10.73 0.47 -4.50
N CYS A 73 -9.69 0.19 -3.70
CA CYS A 73 -8.29 0.28 -4.12
C CYS A 73 -7.72 -1.12 -4.32
N PHE A 74 -7.80 -1.63 -5.54
CA PHE A 74 -7.09 -2.83 -5.95
C PHE A 74 -5.71 -2.48 -6.49
N LEU A 75 -4.71 -3.30 -6.18
CA LEU A 75 -3.34 -3.20 -6.67
C LEU A 75 -2.75 -4.60 -6.81
N ARG A 76 -1.64 -4.76 -7.54
CA ARG A 76 -0.88 -6.01 -7.42
C ARG A 76 -0.29 -6.14 -6.03
N LEU A 77 -0.23 -7.37 -5.50
CA LEU A 77 0.24 -7.63 -4.14
C LEU A 77 1.62 -7.00 -3.86
N LYS A 78 2.54 -7.03 -4.82
CA LYS A 78 3.85 -6.36 -4.67
C LYS A 78 3.72 -4.84 -4.47
N THR A 79 2.75 -4.21 -5.13
CA THR A 79 2.48 -2.77 -4.99
C THR A 79 1.87 -2.47 -3.62
N VAL A 80 0.95 -3.33 -3.16
CA VAL A 80 0.37 -3.26 -1.80
C VAL A 80 1.47 -3.35 -0.74
N LYS A 81 2.37 -4.34 -0.84
CA LYS A 81 3.49 -4.50 0.10
C LYS A 81 4.39 -3.25 0.17
N ALA A 82 4.79 -2.73 -0.98
CA ALA A 82 5.62 -1.53 -1.07
C ALA A 82 4.91 -0.29 -0.48
N LEU A 83 3.61 -0.15 -0.77
CA LEU A 83 2.81 0.98 -0.28
C LEU A 83 2.60 0.92 1.24
N ILE A 84 2.38 -0.27 1.82
CA ILE A 84 2.28 -0.46 3.27
C ILE A 84 3.60 -0.06 3.95
N ASN A 85 4.75 -0.46 3.39
CA ASN A 85 6.05 -0.06 3.92
C ASN A 85 6.23 1.46 3.89
N ALA A 86 5.89 2.11 2.78
CA ALA A 86 5.93 3.57 2.67
C ALA A 86 5.01 4.24 3.71
N ASN A 87 3.77 3.75 3.86
CA ASN A 87 2.84 4.30 4.85
C ASN A 87 3.34 4.14 6.28
N ALA A 88 3.99 3.02 6.61
CA ALA A 88 4.60 2.81 7.93
C ALA A 88 5.70 3.83 8.22
N GLU A 89 6.47 4.27 7.21
CA GLU A 89 7.47 5.32 7.37
C GLU A 89 6.84 6.70 7.53
N PHE A 90 5.77 7.01 6.81
CA PHE A 90 4.99 8.24 7.01
C PHE A 90 4.39 8.29 8.42
N MET A 91 3.83 7.16 8.90
CA MET A 91 3.24 7.09 10.24
C MET A 91 4.25 7.38 11.36
N LYS A 92 5.52 6.98 11.23
CA LYS A 92 6.61 7.35 12.16
C LYS A 92 6.86 8.86 12.21
N LYS A 93 6.43 9.58 11.18
CA LYS A 93 6.55 11.05 11.08
C LYS A 93 5.24 11.79 11.37
N GLY A 94 4.19 11.07 11.79
CA GLY A 94 2.89 11.62 12.14
C GLY A 94 1.96 11.87 10.95
N TYR A 95 2.17 11.15 9.83
CA TYR A 95 1.35 11.28 8.62
C TYR A 95 0.81 9.92 8.17
N LYS A 96 -0.22 9.93 7.34
CA LYS A 96 -0.78 8.76 6.64
C LYS A 96 -0.96 9.06 5.17
N ILE A 97 -0.88 8.03 4.35
CA ILE A 97 -1.22 8.13 2.93
C ILE A 97 -2.75 8.22 2.78
N LYS A 98 -3.19 9.21 2.00
CA LYS A 98 -4.54 9.31 1.46
C LYS A 98 -4.50 8.97 -0.03
N ILE A 99 -5.38 8.04 -0.46
CA ILE A 99 -5.42 7.46 -1.80
C ILE A 99 -6.48 8.20 -2.65
N PHE A 100 -6.09 8.62 -3.84
CA PHE A 100 -6.96 9.22 -4.86
C PHE A 100 -7.29 8.23 -5.99
N ASP A 101 -6.30 7.45 -6.46
CA ASP A 101 -6.46 6.41 -7.47
C ASP A 101 -5.49 5.25 -7.28
N CYS A 102 -5.90 4.07 -7.76
CA CYS A 102 -5.15 2.82 -7.67
C CYS A 102 -5.10 2.12 -9.03
N TYR A 103 -5.32 0.79 -9.07
CA TYR A 103 -5.48 0.07 -10.32
C TYR A 103 -6.72 0.57 -11.06
N ARG A 104 -6.53 0.83 -12.34
CA ARG A 104 -7.56 1.28 -13.27
C ARG A 104 -7.76 0.23 -14.36
N PRO A 105 -8.89 -0.51 -14.40
CA PRO A 105 -9.20 -1.41 -15.51
C PRO A 105 -9.09 -0.72 -16.87
N LEU A 106 -8.64 -1.43 -17.89
CA LEU A 106 -8.44 -0.83 -19.21
C LEU A 106 -9.73 -0.23 -19.81
N ASP A 107 -10.90 -0.82 -19.51
CA ASP A 107 -12.18 -0.27 -19.98
C ASP A 107 -12.54 1.04 -19.29
N ILE A 108 -12.13 1.23 -18.03
CA ILE A 108 -12.24 2.52 -17.34
C ILE A 108 -11.33 3.55 -18.01
N GLN A 109 -10.08 3.18 -18.36
CA GLN A 109 -9.18 4.05 -19.11
C GLN A 109 -9.79 4.48 -20.46
N LYS A 110 -10.46 3.56 -21.18
CA LYS A 110 -11.19 3.88 -22.42
C LYS A 110 -12.38 4.83 -22.17
N ARG A 111 -13.12 4.66 -21.05
CA ARG A 111 -14.21 5.57 -20.65
C ARG A 111 -13.67 6.98 -20.39
N MET A 112 -12.57 7.11 -19.63
CA MET A 112 -11.92 8.39 -19.37
C MET A 112 -11.47 9.05 -20.68
N TRP A 113 -10.81 8.29 -21.55
CA TRP A 113 -10.38 8.78 -22.88
C TRP A 113 -11.53 9.23 -23.75
N LYS A 114 -12.68 8.56 -23.70
CA LYS A 114 -13.88 8.98 -24.45
C LYS A 114 -14.42 10.34 -23.98
N ILE A 115 -14.24 10.68 -22.69
CA ILE A 115 -14.68 11.95 -22.11
C ILE A 115 -13.63 13.04 -22.43
N VAL A 116 -12.33 12.74 -22.21
CA VAL A 116 -11.21 13.67 -22.44
C VAL A 116 -10.16 12.97 -23.29
N PRO A 117 -10.26 13.03 -24.63
CA PRO A 117 -9.30 12.37 -25.55
C PRO A 117 -8.02 13.20 -25.73
N ASN A 118 -7.37 13.53 -24.62
CA ASN A 118 -6.13 14.31 -24.60
C ASN A 118 -5.03 13.53 -23.85
N PRO A 119 -3.92 13.15 -24.54
CA PRO A 119 -2.83 12.38 -23.95
C PRO A 119 -2.08 13.10 -22.82
N ASP A 120 -2.21 14.40 -22.71
CA ASP A 120 -1.61 15.20 -21.61
C ASP A 120 -2.37 15.00 -20.29
N TYR A 121 -3.66 14.55 -20.35
CA TYR A 121 -4.54 14.39 -19.20
C TYR A 121 -4.92 12.94 -18.95
N VAL A 122 -5.11 12.17 -20.02
CA VAL A 122 -5.50 10.76 -19.95
C VAL A 122 -4.56 9.93 -20.82
N ALA A 123 -3.86 8.99 -20.24
CA ALA A 123 -2.98 8.11 -21.03
C ALA A 123 -3.77 7.39 -22.13
N ASN A 124 -3.20 7.34 -23.35
CA ASN A 124 -3.84 6.70 -24.48
C ASN A 124 -4.08 5.21 -24.21
N PRO A 125 -5.34 4.73 -24.24
CA PRO A 125 -5.67 3.35 -23.88
C PRO A 125 -5.06 2.29 -24.80
N SER A 126 -4.62 2.67 -26.02
CA SER A 126 -3.92 1.72 -26.90
C SER A 126 -2.53 1.33 -26.38
N LYS A 127 -1.91 2.20 -25.56
CA LYS A 127 -0.63 1.95 -24.89
C LYS A 127 -0.82 1.48 -23.45
N GLY A 128 -1.95 1.82 -22.83
CA GLY A 128 -2.23 1.66 -21.43
C GLY A 128 -1.40 2.59 -20.52
N SER A 129 -1.65 2.53 -19.22
CA SER A 129 -0.88 3.23 -18.19
C SER A 129 -0.37 2.24 -17.15
N ILE A 130 0.47 2.72 -16.21
CA ILE A 130 0.91 1.87 -15.09
C ILE A 130 -0.24 1.60 -14.11
N HIS A 131 -1.24 2.49 -14.03
CA HIS A 131 -2.51 2.19 -13.34
C HIS A 131 -3.19 0.95 -13.91
N ASN A 132 -3.21 0.77 -15.24
CA ASN A 132 -3.79 -0.43 -15.86
C ASN A 132 -3.00 -1.71 -15.58
N ARG A 133 -1.79 -1.59 -15.04
CA ARG A 133 -0.92 -2.70 -14.63
C ARG A 133 -1.01 -3.03 -13.14
N GLY A 134 -1.76 -2.21 -12.35
CA GLY A 134 -1.85 -2.34 -10.89
C GLY A 134 -0.56 -1.96 -10.16
N GLY A 135 0.28 -1.15 -10.81
CA GLY A 135 1.57 -0.72 -10.31
C GLY A 135 1.69 0.79 -10.03
N ALA A 136 0.63 1.58 -10.25
CA ALA A 136 0.62 3.01 -9.96
C ALA A 136 -0.40 3.36 -8.89
N VAL A 137 -0.11 4.44 -8.17
CA VAL A 137 -1.00 5.07 -7.20
C VAL A 137 -0.94 6.58 -7.31
N ASP A 138 -2.10 7.23 -7.15
CA ASP A 138 -2.20 8.67 -6.95
C ASP A 138 -2.54 8.93 -5.50
N ILE A 139 -1.71 9.73 -4.82
CA ILE A 139 -1.74 9.85 -3.36
C ILE A 139 -1.41 11.27 -2.88
N THR A 140 -1.82 11.55 -1.65
CA THR A 140 -1.33 12.67 -0.84
C THR A 140 -1.05 12.20 0.59
N LEU A 141 -0.66 13.13 1.46
CA LEU A 141 -0.48 12.90 2.89
C LEU A 141 -1.55 13.62 3.69
N VAL A 142 -1.98 12.98 4.78
CA VAL A 142 -2.79 13.59 5.83
C VAL A 142 -2.07 13.47 7.16
N ASP A 143 -2.31 14.41 8.08
CA ASP A 143 -1.88 14.28 9.47
C ASP A 143 -2.70 13.20 10.21
N MET A 144 -2.39 12.94 11.46
CA MET A 144 -3.10 11.94 12.27
C MET A 144 -4.55 12.31 12.59
N ASN A 145 -4.96 13.56 12.33
CA ASN A 145 -6.34 14.05 12.46
C ASN A 145 -7.10 14.01 11.13
N GLY A 146 -6.43 13.59 10.03
CA GLY A 146 -7.03 13.50 8.69
C GLY A 146 -6.97 14.79 7.87
N LYS A 147 -6.28 15.84 8.35
CA LYS A 147 -6.07 17.07 7.58
C LYS A 147 -4.99 16.86 6.53
N GLU A 148 -5.29 17.18 5.26
CA GLU A 148 -4.32 17.09 4.17
C GLU A 148 -3.18 18.10 4.33
N LEU A 149 -1.98 17.67 3.94
CA LEU A 149 -0.85 18.54 3.74
C LEU A 149 -1.06 19.35 2.45
N ASP A 150 -0.72 20.64 2.51
CA ASP A 150 -0.74 21.48 1.32
C ASP A 150 0.38 21.07 0.36
N MET A 151 -0.02 20.65 -0.84
CA MET A 151 0.89 20.28 -1.93
C MET A 151 0.96 21.37 -3.04
N GLY A 152 0.33 22.52 -2.82
CA GLY A 152 0.38 23.69 -3.69
C GLY A 152 -0.57 23.67 -4.87
N THR A 153 -1.08 22.50 -5.26
CA THR A 153 -2.15 22.33 -6.25
C THR A 153 -3.08 21.21 -5.81
N ALA A 154 -4.30 21.22 -6.29
CA ALA A 154 -5.20 20.10 -6.14
C ALA A 154 -4.70 18.87 -6.93
N PHE A 155 -5.23 17.69 -6.61
CA PHE A 155 -5.15 16.50 -7.45
C PHE A 155 -5.76 16.78 -8.83
N ASP A 156 -5.20 16.21 -9.88
CA ASP A 156 -5.61 16.44 -11.28
C ASP A 156 -5.52 17.92 -11.75
N PHE A 157 -4.67 18.71 -11.13
CA PHE A 157 -4.34 20.04 -11.65
C PHE A 157 -3.31 19.92 -12.79
N PHE A 158 -3.71 20.20 -14.01
CA PHE A 158 -2.88 20.02 -15.22
C PHE A 158 -2.07 21.25 -15.62
N GLY A 159 -1.58 22.00 -14.65
CA GLY A 159 -0.64 23.11 -14.87
C GLY A 159 0.79 22.71 -14.52
N ILE A 160 1.75 23.52 -14.95
CA ILE A 160 3.18 23.32 -14.63
C ILE A 160 3.45 23.32 -13.13
N GLU A 161 2.57 23.96 -12.35
CA GLU A 161 2.63 24.07 -10.90
C GLU A 161 2.48 22.70 -10.20
N ALA A 162 1.85 21.72 -10.86
CA ALA A 162 1.77 20.33 -10.36
C ALA A 162 3.09 19.59 -10.48
N GLY A 163 3.99 20.05 -11.32
CA GLY A 163 5.27 19.40 -11.56
C GLY A 163 6.22 19.40 -10.36
N HIS A 164 6.98 18.31 -10.22
CA HIS A 164 8.02 18.23 -9.18
C HIS A 164 9.14 19.27 -9.33
N ASN A 165 9.36 19.78 -10.53
CA ASN A 165 10.40 20.76 -10.82
C ASN A 165 9.91 22.20 -10.76
N TYR A 166 8.65 22.43 -10.36
CA TYR A 166 8.13 23.79 -10.20
C TYR A 166 8.68 24.41 -8.91
N GLU A 167 9.40 25.52 -9.08
CA GLU A 167 10.15 26.12 -7.97
C GLU A 167 9.44 27.27 -7.24
N ASN A 168 8.42 27.86 -7.85
CA ASN A 168 7.73 29.01 -7.24
C ASN A 168 6.64 28.55 -6.25
N LEU A 169 7.05 27.75 -5.26
CA LEU A 169 6.23 27.23 -4.16
C LEU A 169 6.78 27.73 -2.82
N SER A 170 5.92 27.82 -1.81
CA SER A 170 6.35 28.12 -0.45
C SER A 170 7.30 27.04 0.08
N THR A 171 8.11 27.37 1.07
CA THR A 171 9.02 26.40 1.73
C THR A 171 8.27 25.23 2.32
N GLU A 172 7.08 25.46 2.89
CA GLU A 172 6.22 24.40 3.45
C GLU A 172 5.79 23.41 2.36
N ILE A 173 5.24 23.91 1.24
CA ILE A 173 4.78 23.06 0.12
C ILE A 173 5.95 22.25 -0.47
N LYS A 174 7.12 22.90 -0.67
CA LYS A 174 8.33 22.19 -1.11
C LYS A 174 8.71 21.07 -0.16
N SER A 175 8.71 21.33 1.14
CA SER A 175 9.01 20.32 2.16
C SER A 175 8.01 19.16 2.18
N ASN A 176 6.72 19.43 2.00
CA ASN A 176 5.67 18.42 1.93
C ASN A 176 5.84 17.52 0.70
N ARG A 177 6.07 18.10 -0.48
CA ARG A 177 6.34 17.34 -1.72
C ARG A 177 7.63 16.52 -1.63
N GLU A 178 8.70 17.10 -1.06
CA GLU A 178 9.98 16.41 -0.86
C GLU A 178 9.82 15.20 0.09
N LEU A 179 9.10 15.38 1.20
CA LEU A 179 8.79 14.31 2.14
C LEU A 179 8.05 13.16 1.45
N LEU A 180 6.98 13.48 0.69
CA LEU A 180 6.21 12.50 -0.07
C LEU A 180 7.10 11.75 -1.05
N LYS A 181 7.82 12.50 -1.90
CA LYS A 181 8.69 11.97 -2.94
C LYS A 181 9.81 11.10 -2.38
N ALA A 182 10.51 11.55 -1.34
CA ALA A 182 11.66 10.85 -0.78
C ALA A 182 11.27 9.47 -0.24
N ILE A 183 10.20 9.38 0.58
CA ILE A 183 9.75 8.11 1.15
C ILE A 183 9.22 7.18 0.07
N MET A 184 8.47 7.68 -0.93
CA MET A 184 8.00 6.85 -2.03
C MET A 184 9.16 6.27 -2.84
N ILE A 185 10.19 7.06 -3.16
CA ILE A 185 11.39 6.59 -3.87
C ILE A 185 12.13 5.53 -3.04
N GLN A 186 12.28 5.73 -1.75
CA GLN A 186 12.94 4.79 -0.83
C GLN A 186 12.22 3.44 -0.81
N ASN A 187 10.90 3.43 -0.98
CA ASN A 187 10.06 2.23 -1.02
C ASN A 187 9.82 1.69 -2.45
N GLY A 188 10.68 2.04 -3.40
CA GLY A 188 10.73 1.44 -4.73
C GLY A 188 9.81 2.06 -5.77
N PHE A 189 9.18 3.19 -5.48
CA PHE A 189 8.37 3.92 -6.45
C PHE A 189 9.20 4.96 -7.22
N ASN A 190 8.75 5.25 -8.45
CA ASN A 190 9.24 6.37 -9.26
C ASN A 190 8.14 7.42 -9.38
N PRO A 191 8.41 8.69 -9.10
CA PRO A 191 7.51 9.79 -9.46
C PRO A 191 7.53 10.01 -10.98
N ILE A 192 6.53 10.71 -11.50
CA ILE A 192 6.60 11.37 -12.82
C ILE A 192 6.77 12.88 -12.62
N ASN A 193 7.45 13.53 -13.55
CA ASN A 193 7.81 14.95 -13.34
C ASN A 193 6.62 15.91 -13.38
N SER A 194 5.56 15.56 -14.12
CA SER A 194 4.39 16.44 -14.33
C SER A 194 3.40 16.47 -13.17
N GLU A 195 3.44 15.46 -12.26
CA GLU A 195 2.38 15.23 -11.27
C GLU A 195 2.99 14.87 -9.92
N TRP A 196 2.80 15.71 -8.90
CA TRP A 196 3.35 15.49 -7.58
C TRP A 196 2.70 14.30 -6.83
N TRP A 197 1.49 13.91 -7.22
CA TRP A 197 0.70 12.84 -6.60
C TRP A 197 1.00 11.44 -7.16
N HIS A 198 1.52 11.34 -8.40
CA HIS A 198 1.62 10.08 -9.15
C HIS A 198 2.92 9.34 -8.91
N TYR A 199 2.81 8.05 -8.53
CA TYR A 199 3.95 7.18 -8.24
C TYR A 199 3.79 5.79 -8.89
N ASN A 200 4.80 5.38 -9.66
CA ASN A 200 4.88 4.08 -10.31
C ASN A 200 5.82 3.14 -9.55
N LEU A 201 5.37 1.94 -9.15
CA LEU A 201 6.27 0.94 -8.59
C LEU A 201 7.22 0.43 -9.70
N LYS A 202 8.55 0.54 -9.48
CA LYS A 202 9.58 0.16 -10.46
C LYS A 202 9.43 -1.28 -10.96
N SER A 203 9.17 -2.23 -10.05
CA SER A 203 9.03 -3.64 -10.39
C SER A 203 7.73 -3.98 -11.14
N ALA A 204 6.79 -3.04 -11.26
CA ALA A 204 5.51 -3.23 -11.96
C ALA A 204 5.45 -2.56 -13.35
N LEU A 205 6.49 -1.84 -13.76
CA LEU A 205 6.52 -1.11 -15.03
C LEU A 205 6.27 -2.01 -16.26
N ASN A 206 6.74 -3.26 -16.20
CA ASN A 206 6.64 -4.23 -17.27
C ASN A 206 5.54 -5.29 -17.05
N ASP A 207 4.71 -5.14 -16.02
CA ASP A 207 3.58 -6.04 -15.80
C ASP A 207 2.55 -5.87 -16.94
N SER A 208 1.79 -6.93 -17.19
CA SER A 208 0.74 -6.88 -18.20
C SER A 208 -0.36 -5.90 -17.83
N VAL A 209 -0.85 -5.15 -18.82
CA VAL A 209 -2.10 -4.40 -18.71
C VAL A 209 -3.23 -5.37 -18.40
N SER A 210 -4.13 -4.98 -17.52
CA SER A 210 -5.27 -5.79 -17.10
C SER A 210 -6.59 -5.07 -17.34
N ASN A 211 -7.63 -5.88 -17.53
CA ASN A 211 -9.01 -5.40 -17.54
C ASN A 211 -9.88 -6.16 -16.51
N THR A 212 -9.24 -6.70 -15.47
CA THR A 212 -9.95 -7.36 -14.37
C THR A 212 -10.81 -6.34 -13.64
N ASN A 213 -12.10 -6.61 -13.54
CA ASN A 213 -13.05 -5.82 -12.76
C ASN A 213 -13.30 -6.51 -11.41
N TRP A 214 -13.64 -5.71 -10.42
CA TRP A 214 -14.11 -6.19 -9.12
C TRP A 214 -15.62 -5.96 -8.98
N LYS A 215 -16.24 -6.74 -8.10
CA LYS A 215 -17.64 -6.51 -7.73
C LYS A 215 -17.69 -5.48 -6.61
N CYS A 216 -18.69 -4.62 -6.67
CA CYS A 216 -19.04 -3.72 -5.58
C CYS A 216 -20.09 -4.41 -4.71
N ASP A 217 -19.85 -4.51 -3.41
CA ASP A 217 -20.80 -5.02 -2.43
C ASP A 217 -21.88 -3.99 -2.10
#